data_2c63c7f3cccf29ce05a58d8ed57a06e2
#
_entry.id   2c63c7f3cccf29ce05a58d8ed57a06e2
#
_cell.length_a   1.000
_cell.length_b   1.000
_cell.length_c   1.000
_cell.angle_alpha   90.00
_cell.angle_beta   90.00
_cell.angle_gamma   90.00
#
_symmetry.space_group_name_H-M   'P 1'
#
loop_
_entity.id
_entity.type
_entity.pdbx_description
1 polymer ?
#
loop_
_entity_poly.entity_id
_entity_poly.type
_entity_poly.pdbx_seq_one_letter_code
_entity_poly.pdbx_strand_id
1 'polypeptide(L)'
;DTAAASAPAPAAAPTPPQGPAPVAGTDYVEIAGGQPYEPTGGRIEVAEIFGYTCPHCAHFEPLVEAWKAKQPADVKFVALAAPFGGFWEPYARAFYTAQTMGVLDKTHQAVFNAIHVDRTLPVQPLPTNEQIGDFYAKYGVDGKQFASTMSSFAIEGKMKGASQFIARSGVDSTPTMVVNGKYKVTGKGFEDTLRIADHLIAQERAAKGGATASGQ
;
A
#
# COMPACT_ATOMS: atom_id res chain seq x y z
N ASP A 1 -11.13 36.69 -18.11
CA ASP A 1 -11.81 35.53 -17.53
C ASP A 1 -10.84 34.82 -16.58
N THR A 2 -10.95 35.17 -15.31
CA THR A 2 -10.20 34.52 -14.23
C THR A 2 -10.91 33.22 -13.84
N ALA A 3 -10.34 32.09 -14.22
CA ALA A 3 -10.80 30.82 -13.74
C ALA A 3 -10.55 30.73 -12.22
N ALA A 4 -11.63 30.75 -11.45
CA ALA A 4 -11.57 30.53 -10.02
C ALA A 4 -11.10 29.10 -9.77
N ALA A 5 -9.93 28.97 -9.16
CA ALA A 5 -9.44 27.70 -8.67
C ALA A 5 -10.43 27.20 -7.59
N SER A 6 -11.09 26.07 -7.87
CA SER A 6 -11.95 25.42 -6.89
C SER A 6 -11.13 25.08 -5.64
N ALA A 7 -11.56 25.58 -4.50
CA ALA A 7 -10.98 25.22 -3.22
C ALA A 7 -11.07 23.69 -3.03
N PRO A 8 -10.03 23.03 -2.48
CA PRO A 8 -10.10 21.61 -2.19
C PRO A 8 -11.29 21.30 -1.27
N ALA A 9 -12.00 20.23 -1.58
CA ALA A 9 -13.09 19.76 -0.73
C ALA A 9 -12.60 19.57 0.70
N PRO A 10 -13.40 19.88 1.73
CA PRO A 10 -13.02 19.68 3.11
C PRO A 10 -12.66 18.21 3.33
N ALA A 11 -11.53 17.94 4.00
CA ALA A 11 -11.13 16.60 4.37
C ALA A 11 -12.23 15.92 5.21
N ALA A 12 -12.48 14.64 4.95
CA ALA A 12 -13.44 13.86 5.73
C ALA A 12 -13.07 13.90 7.21
N ALA A 13 -14.08 14.11 8.07
CA ALA A 13 -13.89 14.03 9.51
C ALA A 13 -13.69 12.56 9.93
N PRO A 14 -12.88 12.29 10.99
CA PRO A 14 -12.76 10.95 11.52
C PRO A 14 -14.11 10.41 11.95
N THR A 15 -14.48 9.21 11.49
CA THR A 15 -15.64 8.48 11.97
C THR A 15 -15.22 7.44 13.01
N PRO A 16 -16.02 7.22 14.07
CA PRO A 16 -15.69 6.17 15.03
C PRO A 16 -15.59 4.80 14.33
N PRO A 17 -14.63 3.96 14.74
CA PRO A 17 -14.52 2.62 14.18
C PRO A 17 -15.76 1.78 14.53
N GLN A 18 -16.13 0.92 13.62
CA GLN A 18 -17.33 0.07 13.76
C GLN A 18 -16.94 -1.37 14.16
N GLY A 19 -17.89 -2.06 14.78
CA GLY A 19 -17.72 -3.43 15.22
C GLY A 19 -16.89 -3.59 16.49
N PRO A 20 -16.61 -4.82 16.91
CA PRO A 20 -15.90 -5.10 18.15
C PRO A 20 -14.46 -4.60 18.12
N ALA A 21 -13.97 -4.13 19.27
CA ALA A 21 -12.59 -3.73 19.43
C ALA A 21 -11.64 -4.94 19.20
N PRO A 22 -10.49 -4.73 18.54
CA PRO A 22 -9.57 -5.82 18.28
C PRO A 22 -8.87 -6.31 19.53
N VAL A 23 -8.54 -7.59 19.54
CA VAL A 23 -7.87 -8.28 20.65
C VAL A 23 -6.40 -8.48 20.30
N ALA A 24 -5.50 -7.94 21.12
CA ALA A 24 -4.08 -8.11 20.96
C ALA A 24 -3.68 -9.60 20.97
N GLY A 25 -2.79 -9.99 20.09
CA GLY A 25 -2.35 -11.38 19.92
C GLY A 25 -3.26 -12.23 19.04
N THR A 26 -4.53 -11.84 18.86
CA THR A 26 -5.49 -12.51 18.00
C THR A 26 -5.75 -11.74 16.71
N ASP A 27 -6.11 -10.48 16.84
CA ASP A 27 -6.48 -9.62 15.71
C ASP A 27 -5.31 -8.80 15.18
N TYR A 28 -4.32 -8.57 16.02
CA TYR A 28 -3.09 -7.88 15.63
C TYR A 28 -1.93 -8.30 16.55
N VAL A 29 -0.73 -8.09 16.04
CA VAL A 29 0.52 -8.31 16.77
C VAL A 29 1.25 -6.98 16.87
N GLU A 30 1.70 -6.65 18.07
CA GLU A 30 2.52 -5.46 18.31
C GLU A 30 3.95 -5.69 17.83
N ILE A 31 4.51 -4.72 17.11
CA ILE A 31 5.87 -4.75 16.60
C ILE A 31 6.74 -3.93 17.55
N ALA A 32 7.57 -4.59 18.34
CA ALA A 32 8.44 -3.93 19.31
C ALA A 32 9.40 -2.95 18.61
N GLY A 33 9.42 -1.69 19.06
CA GLY A 33 10.22 -0.65 18.45
C GLY A 33 9.83 -0.27 17.03
N GLY A 34 8.63 -0.65 16.61
CA GLY A 34 8.14 -0.42 15.25
C GLY A 34 8.05 1.05 14.89
N GLN A 35 8.43 1.37 13.66
CA GLN A 35 8.38 2.71 13.09
C GLN A 35 7.67 2.67 11.74
N PRO A 36 7.02 3.78 11.32
CA PRO A 36 6.46 3.86 9.98
C PRO A 36 7.49 3.55 8.89
N TYR A 37 7.02 3.14 7.74
CA TYR A 37 7.87 2.86 6.58
C TYR A 37 8.64 4.10 6.12
N GLU A 38 7.96 5.24 6.12
CA GLU A 38 8.53 6.52 5.69
C GLU A 38 8.04 7.66 6.59
N PRO A 39 8.65 8.85 6.51
CA PRO A 39 8.21 9.99 7.30
C PRO A 39 6.73 10.31 7.06
N THR A 40 5.97 10.49 8.15
CA THR A 40 4.51 10.64 8.09
C THR A 40 4.05 12.09 8.13
N GLY A 41 4.91 13.01 8.54
CA GLY A 41 4.52 14.41 8.76
C GLY A 41 3.45 14.57 9.86
N GLY A 42 3.46 13.69 10.86
CA GLY A 42 2.48 13.67 11.94
C GLY A 42 1.20 12.89 11.62
N ARG A 43 1.08 12.31 10.44
CA ARG A 43 -0.06 11.46 10.06
C ARG A 43 0.13 10.03 10.56
N ILE A 44 -0.95 9.26 10.52
CA ILE A 44 -0.96 7.84 10.87
C ILE A 44 -0.78 7.05 9.59
N GLU A 45 0.31 6.31 9.49
CA GLU A 45 0.59 5.49 8.32
C GLU A 45 -0.13 4.16 8.39
N VAL A 46 -0.79 3.79 7.30
CA VAL A 46 -1.28 2.44 7.05
C VAL A 46 -0.56 1.90 5.83
N ALA A 47 0.30 0.91 6.05
CA ALA A 47 1.02 0.24 4.98
C ALA A 47 0.28 -1.05 4.60
N GLU A 48 0.04 -1.24 3.31
CA GLU A 48 -0.45 -2.51 2.78
C GLU A 48 0.69 -3.22 2.05
N ILE A 49 1.05 -4.40 2.56
CA ILE A 49 1.99 -5.29 1.89
C ILE A 49 1.19 -6.20 0.97
N PHE A 50 1.49 -6.14 -0.32
CA PHE A 50 0.77 -6.85 -1.36
C PHE A 50 1.71 -7.38 -2.44
N GLY A 51 1.17 -8.10 -3.40
CA GLY A 51 1.84 -8.46 -4.64
C GLY A 51 0.83 -8.55 -5.78
N TYR A 52 1.22 -8.09 -6.97
CA TYR A 52 0.33 -8.15 -8.12
C TYR A 52 -0.02 -9.58 -8.53
N THR A 53 0.86 -10.53 -8.27
CA THR A 53 0.62 -11.95 -8.59
C THR A 53 -0.25 -12.67 -7.56
N CYS A 54 -0.57 -12.03 -6.46
CA CYS A 54 -1.38 -12.58 -5.38
C CYS A 54 -2.88 -12.44 -5.68
N PRO A 55 -3.65 -13.54 -5.88
CA PRO A 55 -5.09 -13.47 -6.14
C PRO A 55 -5.89 -12.81 -5.02
N HIS A 56 -5.52 -13.05 -3.76
CA HIS A 56 -6.18 -12.42 -2.61
C HIS A 56 -5.98 -10.91 -2.62
N CYS A 57 -4.82 -10.43 -3.02
CA CYS A 57 -4.55 -9.00 -3.16
C CYS A 57 -5.40 -8.37 -4.27
N ALA A 58 -5.58 -9.07 -5.40
CA ALA A 58 -6.45 -8.62 -6.48
C ALA A 58 -7.91 -8.49 -6.01
N HIS A 59 -8.40 -9.43 -5.21
CA HIS A 59 -9.75 -9.39 -4.65
C HIS A 59 -9.91 -8.31 -3.57
N PHE A 60 -8.84 -8.04 -2.82
CA PHE A 60 -8.85 -7.04 -1.76
C PHE A 60 -8.83 -5.61 -2.28
N GLU A 61 -8.22 -5.37 -3.43
CA GLU A 61 -7.95 -4.03 -3.96
C GLU A 61 -9.19 -3.13 -4.06
N PRO A 62 -10.33 -3.58 -4.61
CA PRO A 62 -11.54 -2.75 -4.65
C PRO A 62 -12.03 -2.31 -3.27
N LEU A 63 -11.88 -3.16 -2.26
CA LEU A 63 -12.23 -2.85 -0.87
C LEU A 63 -11.26 -1.83 -0.28
N VAL A 64 -9.98 -1.97 -0.57
CA VAL A 64 -8.93 -1.01 -0.13
C VAL A 64 -9.17 0.36 -0.75
N GLU A 65 -9.47 0.43 -2.03
CA GLU A 65 -9.75 1.71 -2.70
C GLU A 65 -10.98 2.42 -2.11
N ALA A 66 -12.07 1.67 -1.88
CA ALA A 66 -13.25 2.22 -1.23
C ALA A 66 -12.95 2.68 0.21
N TRP A 67 -12.16 1.94 0.94
CA TRP A 67 -11.72 2.28 2.29
C TRP A 67 -10.84 3.53 2.31
N LYS A 68 -9.86 3.63 1.43
CA LYS A 68 -8.98 4.80 1.29
C LYS A 68 -9.76 6.08 1.04
N ALA A 69 -10.77 6.01 0.17
CA ALA A 69 -11.59 7.17 -0.18
C ALA A 69 -12.35 7.77 1.01
N LYS A 70 -12.56 6.99 2.07
CA LYS A 70 -13.25 7.43 3.28
C LYS A 70 -12.32 7.89 4.38
N GLN A 71 -11.00 7.75 4.21
CA GLN A 71 -10.06 8.11 5.27
C GLN A 71 -9.88 9.63 5.38
N PRO A 72 -9.79 10.16 6.61
CA PRO A 72 -9.48 11.57 6.82
C PRO A 72 -8.03 11.88 6.45
N ALA A 73 -7.71 13.18 6.35
CA ALA A 73 -6.39 13.63 5.91
C ALA A 73 -5.24 13.23 6.84
N ASP A 74 -5.52 12.87 8.10
CA ASP A 74 -4.51 12.41 9.05
C ASP A 74 -4.07 10.95 8.86
N VAL A 75 -4.68 10.25 7.91
CA VAL A 75 -4.27 8.90 7.51
C VAL A 75 -3.43 8.97 6.25
N LYS A 76 -2.25 8.38 6.32
CA LYS A 76 -1.34 8.23 5.19
C LYS A 76 -1.30 6.77 4.76
N PHE A 77 -1.86 6.47 3.58
CA PHE A 77 -1.81 5.12 3.02
C PHE A 77 -0.55 4.94 2.17
N VAL A 78 0.11 3.81 2.33
CA VAL A 78 1.29 3.41 1.55
C VAL A 78 1.12 1.96 1.11
N ALA A 79 1.17 1.69 -0.18
CA ALA A 79 1.24 0.33 -0.69
C ALA A 79 2.70 -0.08 -0.89
N LEU A 80 3.04 -1.30 -0.52
CA LEU A 80 4.37 -1.88 -0.68
C LEU A 80 4.26 -3.21 -1.40
N ALA A 81 4.81 -3.28 -2.61
CA ALA A 81 4.92 -4.53 -3.34
C ALA A 81 6.02 -5.39 -2.73
N ALA A 82 5.67 -6.61 -2.32
CA ALA A 82 6.59 -7.53 -1.65
C ALA A 82 7.61 -8.12 -2.62
N PRO A 83 8.91 -7.92 -2.40
CA PRO A 83 9.96 -8.53 -3.23
C PRO A 83 10.36 -9.91 -2.68
N PHE A 84 9.42 -10.86 -2.72
CA PHE A 84 9.64 -12.21 -2.17
C PHE A 84 10.44 -13.15 -3.10
N GLY A 85 10.94 -12.63 -4.25
CA GLY A 85 11.66 -13.43 -5.23
C GLY A 85 10.74 -14.17 -6.19
N GLY A 86 11.33 -14.91 -7.15
CA GLY A 86 10.56 -15.64 -8.14
C GLY A 86 9.58 -14.75 -8.91
N PHE A 87 8.33 -15.19 -9.04
CA PHE A 87 7.30 -14.46 -9.77
C PHE A 87 6.83 -13.15 -9.08
N TRP A 88 7.23 -12.90 -7.85
CA TRP A 88 7.01 -11.62 -7.16
C TRP A 88 7.89 -10.50 -7.71
N GLU A 89 9.09 -10.85 -8.12
CA GLU A 89 10.18 -9.90 -8.42
C GLU A 89 9.87 -8.95 -9.58
N PRO A 90 9.48 -9.41 -10.80
CA PRO A 90 9.26 -8.50 -11.92
C PRO A 90 8.15 -7.49 -11.64
N TYR A 91 7.08 -7.92 -10.98
CA TYR A 91 5.94 -7.05 -10.72
C TYR A 91 6.16 -6.11 -9.54
N ALA A 92 7.00 -6.48 -8.57
CA ALA A 92 7.44 -5.55 -7.54
C ALA A 92 8.27 -4.42 -8.15
N ARG A 93 9.20 -4.74 -9.04
CA ARG A 93 9.98 -3.74 -9.79
C ARG A 93 9.09 -2.84 -10.63
N ALA A 94 8.08 -3.40 -11.28
CA ALA A 94 7.10 -2.64 -12.05
C ALA A 94 6.32 -1.67 -11.17
N PHE A 95 5.89 -2.10 -9.99
CA PHE A 95 5.18 -1.24 -9.04
C PHE A 95 5.99 0.00 -8.67
N TYR A 96 7.24 -0.18 -8.25
CA TYR A 96 8.10 0.94 -7.84
C TYR A 96 8.49 1.83 -9.03
N THR A 97 8.62 1.26 -10.21
CA THR A 97 8.86 2.02 -11.44
C THR A 97 7.64 2.87 -11.80
N ALA A 98 6.44 2.31 -11.74
CA ALA A 98 5.20 3.05 -12.00
C ALA A 98 5.01 4.21 -11.01
N GLN A 99 5.34 3.98 -9.74
CA GLN A 99 5.32 5.01 -8.71
C GLN A 99 6.31 6.13 -9.04
N THR A 100 7.53 5.78 -9.39
CA THR A 100 8.59 6.74 -9.75
C THR A 100 8.25 7.54 -11.00
N MET A 101 7.62 6.93 -11.99
CA MET A 101 7.22 7.58 -13.24
C MET A 101 5.84 8.26 -13.17
N GLY A 102 5.18 8.25 -12.01
CA GLY A 102 3.94 8.98 -11.79
C GLY A 102 2.70 8.37 -12.43
N VAL A 103 2.72 7.07 -12.75
CA VAL A 103 1.60 6.39 -13.41
C VAL A 103 0.95 5.32 -12.54
N LEU A 104 1.31 5.24 -11.26
CA LEU A 104 0.80 4.20 -10.38
C LEU A 104 -0.73 4.22 -10.25
N ASP A 105 -1.31 5.40 -9.97
CA ASP A 105 -2.75 5.49 -9.68
C ASP A 105 -3.62 5.03 -10.84
N LYS A 106 -3.23 5.33 -12.07
CA LYS A 106 -4.02 4.93 -13.25
C LYS A 106 -3.71 3.52 -13.74
N THR A 107 -2.70 2.84 -13.19
CA THR A 107 -2.27 1.52 -13.64
C THR A 107 -2.48 0.42 -12.60
N HIS A 108 -2.65 0.77 -11.34
CA HIS A 108 -2.66 -0.20 -10.24
C HIS A 108 -3.74 -1.28 -10.43
N GLN A 109 -4.99 -0.90 -10.59
CA GLN A 109 -6.07 -1.83 -10.87
C GLN A 109 -5.90 -2.54 -12.22
N ALA A 110 -5.37 -1.82 -13.22
CA ALA A 110 -5.17 -2.38 -14.55
C ALA A 110 -4.16 -3.54 -14.56
N VAL A 111 -3.12 -3.46 -13.75
CA VAL A 111 -2.14 -4.56 -13.62
C VAL A 111 -2.78 -5.80 -13.00
N PHE A 112 -3.55 -5.64 -11.92
CA PHE A 112 -4.31 -6.76 -11.35
C PHE A 112 -5.23 -7.41 -12.38
N ASN A 113 -5.96 -6.60 -13.14
CA ASN A 113 -6.86 -7.10 -14.18
C ASN A 113 -6.10 -7.84 -15.28
N ALA A 114 -4.97 -7.30 -15.72
CA ALA A 114 -4.16 -7.91 -16.77
C ALA A 114 -3.60 -9.29 -16.36
N ILE A 115 -3.28 -9.48 -15.10
CA ILE A 115 -2.76 -10.76 -14.59
C ILE A 115 -3.89 -11.75 -14.29
N HIS A 116 -4.94 -11.32 -13.59
CA HIS A 116 -5.92 -12.23 -12.99
C HIS A 116 -7.21 -12.37 -13.79
N VAL A 117 -7.57 -11.39 -14.61
CA VAL A 117 -8.82 -11.39 -15.39
C VAL A 117 -8.53 -11.64 -16.86
N ASP A 118 -7.82 -10.72 -17.51
CA ASP A 118 -7.55 -10.77 -18.95
C ASP A 118 -6.43 -11.74 -19.32
N ARG A 119 -5.54 -12.01 -18.36
CA ARG A 119 -4.38 -12.89 -18.50
C ARG A 119 -3.45 -12.48 -19.65
N THR A 120 -3.32 -11.18 -19.86
CA THR A 120 -2.42 -10.58 -20.85
C THR A 120 -1.01 -10.35 -20.30
N LEU A 121 -0.85 -10.36 -18.97
CA LEU A 121 0.45 -10.36 -18.32
C LEU A 121 0.67 -11.71 -17.61
N PRO A 122 1.75 -12.42 -17.94
CA PRO A 122 1.99 -13.77 -17.40
C PRO A 122 2.56 -13.73 -15.99
N VAL A 123 2.31 -14.82 -15.24
CA VAL A 123 3.00 -15.12 -14.00
C VAL A 123 4.12 -16.13 -14.26
N GLN A 124 3.80 -17.19 -15.03
CA GLN A 124 4.75 -18.18 -15.50
C GLN A 124 4.50 -18.45 -16.99
N PRO A 125 5.54 -18.41 -17.82
CA PRO A 125 6.92 -18.03 -17.50
C PRO A 125 7.00 -16.57 -17.01
N LEU A 126 8.08 -16.22 -16.32
CA LEU A 126 8.28 -14.85 -15.84
C LEU A 126 8.23 -13.86 -17.03
N PRO A 127 7.53 -12.72 -16.89
CA PRO A 127 7.55 -11.70 -17.92
C PRO A 127 8.94 -11.07 -18.02
N THR A 128 9.29 -10.64 -19.21
CA THR A 128 10.47 -9.80 -19.43
C THR A 128 10.15 -8.35 -19.04
N ASN A 129 11.18 -7.56 -18.77
CA ASN A 129 11.01 -6.13 -18.52
C ASN A 129 10.36 -5.44 -19.71
N GLU A 130 10.66 -5.86 -20.92
CA GLU A 130 10.11 -5.32 -22.18
C GLU A 130 8.60 -5.61 -22.29
N GLN A 131 8.16 -6.80 -21.95
CA GLN A 131 6.73 -7.15 -21.93
C GLN A 131 5.97 -6.26 -20.95
N ILE A 132 6.52 -6.05 -19.77
CA ILE A 132 5.94 -5.17 -18.75
C ILE A 132 5.97 -3.71 -19.25
N GLY A 133 7.07 -3.26 -19.80
CA GLY A 133 7.19 -1.91 -20.38
C GLY A 133 6.16 -1.65 -21.48
N ASP A 134 5.92 -2.62 -22.35
CA ASP A 134 4.91 -2.53 -23.39
C ASP A 134 3.50 -2.38 -22.82
N PHE A 135 3.21 -3.05 -21.73
CA PHE A 135 1.94 -2.86 -21.01
C PHE A 135 1.79 -1.42 -20.51
N TYR A 136 2.78 -0.90 -19.82
CA TYR A 136 2.73 0.45 -19.25
C TYR A 136 2.77 1.56 -20.32
N ALA A 137 3.32 1.28 -21.50
CA ALA A 137 3.34 2.24 -22.62
C ALA A 137 1.93 2.70 -23.02
N LYS A 138 0.92 1.88 -22.79
CA LYS A 138 -0.49 2.23 -23.03
C LYS A 138 -1.02 3.32 -22.10
N TYR A 139 -0.28 3.62 -21.05
CA TYR A 139 -0.68 4.57 -20.00
C TYR A 139 0.17 5.86 -20.01
N GLY A 140 0.85 6.13 -21.13
CA GLY A 140 1.50 7.41 -21.39
C GLY A 140 2.95 7.52 -20.94
N VAL A 141 3.62 6.39 -20.69
CA VAL A 141 5.08 6.35 -20.46
C VAL A 141 5.79 5.71 -21.64
N ASP A 142 7.08 6.02 -21.79
CA ASP A 142 7.93 5.32 -22.75
C ASP A 142 8.21 3.91 -22.25
N GLY A 143 7.77 2.89 -23.00
CA GLY A 143 7.88 1.50 -22.56
C GLY A 143 9.32 1.01 -22.43
N LYS A 144 10.23 1.47 -23.27
CA LYS A 144 11.67 1.13 -23.20
C LYS A 144 12.32 1.76 -21.98
N GLN A 145 11.97 3.02 -21.71
CA GLN A 145 12.44 3.71 -20.51
C GLN A 145 11.89 3.04 -19.25
N PHE A 146 10.62 2.63 -19.25
CA PHE A 146 10.03 1.90 -18.14
C PHE A 146 10.79 0.60 -17.87
N ALA A 147 11.00 -0.23 -18.91
CA ALA A 147 11.71 -1.49 -18.81
C ALA A 147 13.15 -1.31 -18.27
N SER A 148 13.86 -0.30 -18.77
CA SER A 148 15.20 0.05 -18.31
C SER A 148 15.21 0.50 -16.85
N THR A 149 14.23 1.33 -16.45
CA THR A 149 14.10 1.85 -15.09
C THR A 149 13.84 0.73 -14.08
N MET A 150 13.12 -0.31 -14.45
CA MET A 150 12.89 -1.49 -13.60
C MET A 150 14.18 -2.12 -13.08
N SER A 151 15.25 -2.07 -13.86
CA SER A 151 16.57 -2.61 -13.49
C SER A 151 17.52 -1.55 -12.93
N SER A 152 17.03 -0.33 -12.69
CA SER A 152 17.87 0.77 -12.22
C SER A 152 18.27 0.60 -10.76
N PHE A 153 19.35 1.28 -10.39
CA PHE A 153 19.84 1.31 -9.03
C PHE A 153 18.82 1.94 -8.06
N ALA A 154 18.06 2.93 -8.51
CA ALA A 154 17.02 3.57 -7.71
C ALA A 154 15.90 2.59 -7.35
N ILE A 155 15.46 1.77 -8.31
CA ILE A 155 14.43 0.76 -8.06
C ILE A 155 14.97 -0.36 -7.18
N GLU A 156 16.21 -0.77 -7.33
CA GLU A 156 16.87 -1.72 -6.43
C GLU A 156 16.84 -1.23 -4.99
N GLY A 157 17.13 0.05 -4.78
CA GLY A 157 17.05 0.68 -3.46
C GLY A 157 15.64 0.64 -2.85
N LYS A 158 14.61 0.88 -3.66
CA LYS A 158 13.20 0.79 -3.22
C LYS A 158 12.81 -0.64 -2.86
N MET A 159 13.22 -1.60 -3.66
CA MET A 159 13.03 -3.04 -3.39
C MET A 159 13.64 -3.43 -2.06
N LYS A 160 14.87 -3.01 -1.81
CA LYS A 160 15.59 -3.28 -0.57
C LYS A 160 14.91 -2.62 0.64
N GLY A 161 14.50 -1.37 0.51
CA GLY A 161 13.80 -0.65 1.57
C GLY A 161 12.48 -1.32 1.96
N ALA A 162 11.69 -1.75 0.97
CA ALA A 162 10.46 -2.50 1.20
C ALA A 162 10.75 -3.84 1.88
N SER A 163 11.75 -4.58 1.41
CA SER A 163 12.16 -5.86 1.98
C SER A 163 12.54 -5.74 3.46
N GLN A 164 13.28 -4.69 3.80
CA GLN A 164 13.69 -4.42 5.19
C GLN A 164 12.49 -4.10 6.09
N PHE A 165 11.55 -3.29 5.61
CA PHE A 165 10.33 -2.98 6.36
C PHE A 165 9.47 -4.21 6.57
N ILE A 166 9.26 -5.01 5.54
CA ILE A 166 8.49 -6.25 5.58
C ILE A 166 9.10 -7.23 6.61
N ALA A 167 10.43 -7.39 6.57
CA ALA A 167 11.14 -8.28 7.50
C ALA A 167 11.03 -7.81 8.95
N ARG A 168 11.30 -6.53 9.23
CA ARG A 168 11.23 -5.99 10.60
C ARG A 168 9.82 -5.97 11.17
N SER A 169 8.82 -5.92 10.31
CA SER A 169 7.41 -5.95 10.70
C SER A 169 6.86 -7.36 10.88
N GLY A 170 7.66 -8.39 10.59
CA GLY A 170 7.25 -9.79 10.71
C GLY A 170 6.17 -10.20 9.72
N VAL A 171 6.07 -9.52 8.57
CA VAL A 171 5.08 -9.84 7.54
C VAL A 171 5.61 -10.94 6.63
N ASP A 172 4.87 -12.03 6.51
CA ASP A 172 5.23 -13.20 5.72
C ASP A 172 4.14 -13.64 4.73
N SER A 173 3.05 -12.90 4.66
CA SER A 173 1.92 -13.20 3.79
C SER A 173 1.28 -11.92 3.24
N THR A 174 0.49 -12.07 2.19
CA THR A 174 -0.20 -10.95 1.53
C THR A 174 -1.67 -11.29 1.31
N PRO A 175 -2.58 -10.31 1.35
CA PRO A 175 -2.34 -8.94 1.79
C PRO A 175 -2.19 -8.83 3.30
N THR A 176 -1.34 -7.94 3.78
CA THR A 176 -1.21 -7.65 5.21
C THR A 176 -1.12 -6.13 5.40
N MET A 177 -1.87 -5.60 6.38
CA MET A 177 -1.76 -4.21 6.77
C MET A 177 -0.93 -4.04 8.03
N VAL A 178 -0.13 -2.98 8.05
CA VAL A 178 0.65 -2.56 9.21
C VAL A 178 0.29 -1.12 9.54
N VAL A 179 -0.19 -0.88 10.76
CA VAL A 179 -0.62 0.45 11.20
C VAL A 179 0.52 1.14 11.96
N ASN A 180 0.94 2.27 11.43
CA ASN A 180 1.97 3.15 12.02
C ASN A 180 3.32 2.46 12.30
N GLY A 181 3.60 1.38 11.57
CA GLY A 181 4.76 0.53 11.79
C GLY A 181 4.75 -0.24 13.11
N LYS A 182 3.68 -0.10 13.91
CA LYS A 182 3.58 -0.64 15.27
C LYS A 182 2.73 -1.91 15.37
N TYR A 183 1.76 -2.08 14.51
CA TYR A 183 0.76 -3.15 14.62
C TYR A 183 0.62 -3.87 13.29
N LYS A 184 0.95 -5.15 13.28
CA LYS A 184 0.65 -6.05 12.16
C LYS A 184 -0.76 -6.60 12.35
N VAL A 185 -1.65 -6.31 11.40
CA VAL A 185 -3.02 -6.81 11.42
C VAL A 185 -3.06 -8.28 11.01
N THR A 186 -3.76 -9.10 11.79
CA THR A 186 -3.87 -10.55 11.59
C THR A 186 -5.32 -11.00 11.44
N GLY A 187 -6.15 -10.16 10.85
CA GLY A 187 -7.58 -10.43 10.63
C GLY A 187 -7.85 -11.68 9.81
N LYS A 188 -9.05 -12.23 9.98
CA LYS A 188 -9.47 -13.51 9.36
C LYS A 188 -9.96 -13.36 7.92
N GLY A 189 -10.19 -12.14 7.46
CA GLY A 189 -10.67 -11.84 6.11
C GLY A 189 -10.53 -10.36 5.80
N PHE A 190 -10.96 -9.96 4.61
CA PHE A 190 -10.76 -8.59 4.12
C PHE A 190 -11.47 -7.54 4.96
N GLU A 191 -12.75 -7.75 5.23
CA GLU A 191 -13.56 -6.81 6.04
C GLU A 191 -13.04 -6.75 7.47
N ASP A 192 -12.65 -7.89 8.02
CA ASP A 192 -12.06 -7.99 9.35
C ASP A 192 -10.73 -7.22 9.43
N THR A 193 -9.89 -7.34 8.43
CA THR A 193 -8.63 -6.59 8.31
C THR A 193 -8.87 -5.07 8.34
N LEU A 194 -9.84 -4.58 7.58
CA LEU A 194 -10.17 -3.16 7.53
C LEU A 194 -10.79 -2.67 8.83
N ARG A 195 -11.66 -3.47 9.46
CA ARG A 195 -12.22 -3.18 10.78
C ARG A 195 -11.12 -2.99 11.83
N ILE A 196 -10.19 -3.94 11.87
CA ILE A 196 -9.06 -3.90 12.82
C ILE A 196 -8.19 -2.68 12.57
N ALA A 197 -7.87 -2.39 11.30
CA ALA A 197 -7.10 -1.21 10.93
C ALA A 197 -7.79 0.08 11.40
N ASP A 198 -9.09 0.21 11.22
CA ASP A 198 -9.86 1.38 11.68
C ASP A 198 -9.75 1.59 13.19
N HIS A 199 -9.85 0.53 13.97
CA HIS A 199 -9.70 0.61 15.43
C HIS A 199 -8.27 1.02 15.83
N LEU A 200 -7.25 0.48 15.18
CA LEU A 200 -5.85 0.81 15.47
C LEU A 200 -5.51 2.25 15.05
N ILE A 201 -6.06 2.72 13.95
CA ILE A 201 -5.97 4.13 13.54
C ILE A 201 -6.58 5.05 14.60
N ALA A 202 -7.77 4.72 15.08
CA ALA A 202 -8.45 5.50 16.12
C ALA A 202 -7.64 5.52 17.41
N GLN A 203 -7.04 4.41 17.79
CA GLN A 203 -6.16 4.30 18.95
C GLN A 203 -4.92 5.18 18.80
N GLU A 204 -4.27 5.17 17.64
CA GLU A 204 -3.10 6.01 17.37
C GLU A 204 -3.46 7.50 17.32
N ARG A 205 -4.61 7.84 16.80
CA ARG A 205 -5.13 9.23 16.82
C ARG A 205 -5.36 9.73 18.23
N ALA A 206 -5.99 8.93 19.09
CA ALA A 206 -6.23 9.26 20.49
C ALA A 206 -4.91 9.45 21.27
N ALA A 207 -3.91 8.60 21.02
CA ALA A 207 -2.59 8.71 21.65
C ALA A 207 -1.88 10.02 21.28
N LYS A 208 -2.01 10.49 20.05
CA LYS A 208 -1.49 11.79 19.61
C LYS A 208 -2.19 12.97 20.29
N GLY A 209 -3.52 12.92 20.40
CA GLY A 209 -4.32 13.94 21.10
C GLY A 209 -3.96 14.04 22.57
N GLY A 210 -3.70 12.92 23.23
CA GLY A 210 -3.23 12.89 24.62
C GLY A 210 -1.85 13.48 24.83
N ALA A 211 -0.93 13.28 23.89
CA ALA A 211 0.43 13.82 23.95
C ALA A 211 0.47 15.34 23.81
N THR A 212 -0.43 15.93 23.02
CA THR A 212 -0.53 17.40 22.88
C THR A 212 -1.16 18.07 24.11
N ALA A 213 -2.01 17.37 24.84
CA ALA A 213 -2.64 17.89 26.08
C ALA A 213 -1.68 17.89 27.28
N SER A 214 -0.62 17.08 27.27
CA SER A 214 0.34 16.95 28.39
C SER A 214 1.54 17.91 28.26
N GLY A 215 1.61 18.70 27.20
CA GLY A 215 2.74 19.60 26.89
C GLY A 215 2.44 21.10 27.10
N GLN A 216 1.44 21.46 27.91
CA GLN A 216 1.17 22.86 28.32
C GLN A 216 1.51 23.08 29.79
#